data_8e1c3dbe126254e5392fa0dd03a883f2
#
_entry.id   8e1c3dbe126254e5392fa0dd03a883f2
#
_cell.length_a   1.000
_cell.length_b   1.000
_cell.length_c   1.000
_cell.angle_alpha   90.00
_cell.angle_beta   90.00
_cell.angle_gamma   90.00
#
_symmetry.space_group_name_H-M   'P 1'
#
loop_
_entity.id
_entity.type
_entity.pdbx_description
1 polymer ?
#
loop_
_entity_poly.entity_id
_entity_poly.type
_entity_poly.pdbx_seq_one_letter_code
_entity_poly.pdbx_strand_id
1 'polypeptide(L)'
;MSKHFETEAIRTQIKRTEFLEHSMPMYLTSSFVFEDAEDMRASFSEEKDRNIYSRFTNPNTSEFVDKICKMEGAESGYAFATGMAAVFSTFAALLNSGDHIVSARSVFGSTHTLFTKFLPKWDINTSYFKVDEVETLESLITPATKILYVESPTNPAVDVLDLELLGAIAKKHNLIYVVDNCFATPYLQQPIKFGADLVIHSATKMIDGQGRVLGGVTVGRADLMREIYLFARNTGPALSPFNAWILSKSLETLAVRAEKHCENAVKVAEFLENHEKINMVKYPFLKSHPQYEVAKKQMLLGGNVVAFEVKGGIDAGRKFLNAIKMCSLSANLGDTRTIVTHPASTTHSKLSEEDRNEVGITDGLVRISVGLEHVDDVIADLEQALTAV
;
A
#
# COMPACT_ATOMS: atom_id res chain seq x y z
N MET A 1 -1.02 -10.17 27.44
CA MET A 1 0.22 -10.08 26.65
C MET A 1 -0.17 -10.00 25.18
N SER A 2 0.33 -9.01 24.44
CA SER A 2 0.21 -8.99 22.97
C SER A 2 0.96 -10.18 22.39
N LYS A 3 0.38 -10.83 21.40
CA LYS A 3 1.04 -11.93 20.71
C LYS A 3 2.00 -11.38 19.66
N HIS A 4 2.94 -12.21 19.21
CA HIS A 4 3.80 -11.88 18.08
C HIS A 4 3.01 -11.77 16.78
N PHE A 5 3.53 -11.01 15.82
CA PHE A 5 2.90 -10.72 14.53
C PHE A 5 2.41 -12.00 13.81
N GLU A 6 3.26 -13.01 13.70
CA GLU A 6 2.95 -14.27 13.00
C GLU A 6 1.80 -15.02 13.71
N THR A 7 1.78 -14.96 15.03
CA THR A 7 0.70 -15.56 15.83
C THR A 7 -0.63 -14.82 15.63
N GLU A 8 -0.61 -13.50 15.59
CA GLU A 8 -1.81 -12.69 15.29
C GLU A 8 -2.29 -12.95 13.87
N ALA A 9 -1.40 -13.02 12.88
CA ALA A 9 -1.71 -13.33 11.49
C ALA A 9 -2.49 -14.65 11.34
N ILE A 10 -2.07 -15.68 12.09
CA ILE A 10 -2.64 -17.04 11.99
C ILE A 10 -3.84 -17.23 12.91
N ARG A 11 -3.82 -16.67 14.14
CA ARG A 11 -4.79 -16.97 15.20
C ARG A 11 -5.89 -15.94 15.36
N THR A 12 -5.86 -14.84 14.62
CA THR A 12 -7.01 -13.95 14.51
C THR A 12 -8.02 -14.57 13.58
N GLN A 13 -9.08 -15.11 14.15
CA GLN A 13 -10.14 -15.82 13.46
C GLN A 13 -11.48 -15.40 14.04
N ILE A 14 -12.52 -15.38 13.22
CA ILE A 14 -13.89 -15.24 13.70
C ILE A 14 -14.29 -16.45 14.56
N LYS A 15 -15.38 -16.30 15.31
CA LYS A 15 -15.93 -17.39 16.12
C LYS A 15 -16.34 -18.57 15.22
N ARG A 16 -15.87 -19.77 15.58
CA ARG A 16 -16.25 -21.02 14.90
C ARG A 16 -17.76 -21.25 14.94
N THR A 17 -18.27 -21.86 13.89
CA THR A 17 -19.68 -22.27 13.83
C THR A 17 -19.94 -23.52 14.68
N GLU A 18 -21.16 -24.06 14.63
CA GLU A 18 -21.53 -25.34 15.24
C GLU A 18 -20.73 -26.54 14.72
N PHE A 19 -20.08 -26.41 13.53
CA PHE A 19 -19.24 -27.46 12.95
C PHE A 19 -17.82 -27.48 13.51
N LEU A 20 -17.42 -26.50 14.34
CA LEU A 20 -16.10 -26.39 14.97
C LEU A 20 -14.94 -26.45 13.94
N GLU A 21 -15.13 -25.88 12.79
CA GLU A 21 -14.18 -25.88 11.70
C GLU A 21 -12.80 -25.33 12.12
N HIS A 22 -11.73 -25.97 11.64
CA HIS A 22 -10.36 -25.56 11.97
C HIS A 22 -9.97 -24.26 11.28
N SER A 23 -10.34 -24.11 10.02
CA SER A 23 -10.07 -22.97 9.18
C SER A 23 -11.36 -22.26 8.82
N MET A 24 -11.30 -20.93 8.67
CA MET A 24 -12.46 -20.12 8.33
C MET A 24 -13.16 -20.60 7.05
N PRO A 25 -14.47 -20.88 7.06
CA PRO A 25 -15.24 -21.18 5.85
C PRO A 25 -15.50 -19.92 5.02
N MET A 26 -15.91 -20.13 3.76
CA MET A 26 -16.37 -19.05 2.87
C MET A 26 -17.87 -18.81 3.04
N TYR A 27 -18.24 -17.57 3.33
CA TYR A 27 -19.64 -17.11 3.47
C TYR A 27 -20.07 -16.36 2.20
N LEU A 28 -20.32 -17.10 1.13
CA LEU A 28 -20.71 -16.52 -0.18
C LEU A 28 -22.23 -16.24 -0.22
N THR A 29 -22.66 -15.32 0.61
CA THR A 29 -24.04 -14.85 0.64
C THR A 29 -24.10 -13.33 0.58
N SER A 30 -25.16 -12.78 -0.02
CA SER A 30 -25.41 -11.33 -0.06
C SER A 30 -26.09 -10.81 1.20
N SER A 31 -26.85 -11.66 1.92
CA SER A 31 -27.70 -11.26 3.05
C SER A 31 -27.81 -12.34 4.10
N PHE A 32 -28.24 -11.93 5.30
CA PHE A 32 -28.43 -12.78 6.45
C PHE A 32 -29.88 -12.69 6.94
N VAL A 33 -30.46 -13.79 7.43
CA VAL A 33 -31.82 -13.86 7.94
C VAL A 33 -31.88 -13.39 9.40
N PHE A 34 -33.04 -12.92 9.83
CA PHE A 34 -33.35 -12.50 11.19
C PHE A 34 -34.32 -13.49 11.83
N GLU A 35 -34.32 -13.54 13.16
CA GLU A 35 -35.22 -14.40 13.93
C GLU A 35 -36.68 -13.91 13.86
N ASP A 36 -36.85 -12.59 13.93
CA ASP A 36 -38.13 -11.90 13.86
C ASP A 36 -37.98 -10.43 13.43
N ALA A 37 -39.07 -9.67 13.38
CA ALA A 37 -39.09 -8.28 12.98
C ALA A 37 -38.37 -7.36 13.98
N GLU A 38 -38.38 -7.71 15.28
CA GLU A 38 -37.67 -6.90 16.28
C GLU A 38 -36.16 -7.13 16.22
N ASP A 39 -35.72 -8.38 16.02
CA ASP A 39 -34.31 -8.69 15.76
C ASP A 39 -33.79 -7.91 14.51
N MET A 40 -34.62 -7.84 13.45
CA MET A 40 -34.31 -7.05 12.27
C MET A 40 -34.20 -5.54 12.59
N ARG A 41 -35.17 -4.99 13.33
CA ARG A 41 -35.16 -3.57 13.73
C ARG A 41 -33.91 -3.23 14.55
N ALA A 42 -33.65 -4.01 15.61
CA ALA A 42 -32.51 -3.79 16.51
C ALA A 42 -31.16 -3.87 15.78
N SER A 43 -31.07 -4.72 14.76
CA SER A 43 -29.88 -4.85 13.93
C SER A 43 -29.67 -3.63 13.02
N PHE A 44 -30.73 -3.09 12.41
CA PHE A 44 -30.65 -1.90 11.55
C PHE A 44 -30.44 -0.61 12.35
N SER A 45 -30.94 -0.54 13.59
CA SER A 45 -30.69 0.57 14.52
C SER A 45 -29.35 0.49 15.26
N GLU A 46 -28.55 -0.55 14.97
CA GLU A 46 -27.23 -0.81 15.57
C GLU A 46 -27.28 -1.07 17.10
N GLU A 47 -28.45 -1.41 17.63
CA GLU A 47 -28.62 -1.88 19.01
C GLU A 47 -28.11 -3.31 19.19
N LYS A 48 -28.06 -4.08 18.10
CA LYS A 48 -27.53 -5.45 18.05
C LYS A 48 -26.49 -5.55 16.93
N ASP A 49 -25.28 -5.92 17.30
CA ASP A 49 -24.20 -6.14 16.34
C ASP A 49 -24.32 -7.51 15.69
N ARG A 50 -24.58 -7.53 14.37
CA ARG A 50 -24.59 -8.73 13.53
C ARG A 50 -24.47 -8.40 12.04
N ASN A 51 -24.16 -9.42 11.25
CA ASN A 51 -24.19 -9.31 9.79
C ASN A 51 -25.64 -9.17 9.29
N ILE A 52 -25.88 -8.18 8.42
CA ILE A 52 -27.17 -7.88 7.82
C ILE A 52 -27.12 -8.14 6.31
N TYR A 53 -26.13 -7.54 5.67
CA TYR A 53 -25.94 -7.55 4.22
C TYR A 53 -24.46 -7.44 3.90
N SER A 54 -23.95 -8.26 2.97
CA SER A 54 -22.50 -8.40 2.77
C SER A 54 -21.80 -7.14 2.24
N ARG A 55 -22.54 -6.16 1.72
CA ARG A 55 -21.97 -4.83 1.43
C ARG A 55 -21.63 -4.05 2.71
N PHE A 56 -22.31 -4.33 3.81
CA PHE A 56 -22.05 -3.71 5.11
C PHE A 56 -20.94 -4.45 5.83
N THR A 57 -21.21 -5.71 6.16
CA THR A 57 -20.30 -6.63 6.86
C THR A 57 -20.53 -8.07 6.40
N ASN A 58 -19.46 -8.85 6.37
CA ASN A 58 -19.51 -10.28 6.08
C ASN A 58 -18.42 -10.96 6.92
N PRO A 59 -18.62 -12.17 7.43
CA PRO A 59 -17.62 -12.84 8.26
C PRO A 59 -16.22 -12.89 7.63
N ASN A 60 -16.10 -13.12 6.32
CA ASN A 60 -14.81 -13.15 5.64
C ASN A 60 -14.14 -11.77 5.58
N THR A 61 -14.90 -10.71 5.31
CA THR A 61 -14.36 -9.35 5.31
C THR A 61 -13.96 -8.90 6.70
N SER A 62 -14.75 -9.27 7.73
CA SER A 62 -14.45 -8.96 9.13
C SER A 62 -13.14 -9.62 9.58
N GLU A 63 -12.93 -10.91 9.32
CA GLU A 63 -11.67 -11.58 9.70
C GLU A 63 -10.46 -10.96 9.00
N PHE A 64 -10.57 -10.62 7.72
CA PHE A 64 -9.49 -9.94 7.00
C PHE A 64 -9.15 -8.58 7.63
N VAL A 65 -10.18 -7.77 7.94
CA VAL A 65 -10.01 -6.46 8.59
C VAL A 65 -9.41 -6.62 9.98
N ASP A 66 -9.92 -7.54 10.80
CA ASP A 66 -9.44 -7.79 12.16
C ASP A 66 -7.96 -8.19 12.18
N LYS A 67 -7.51 -9.01 11.21
CA LYS A 67 -6.09 -9.35 11.05
C LYS A 67 -5.25 -8.11 10.76
N ILE A 68 -5.64 -7.30 9.77
CA ILE A 68 -4.91 -6.08 9.41
C ILE A 68 -4.89 -5.10 10.60
N CYS A 69 -6.02 -4.89 11.28
CA CYS A 69 -6.07 -4.01 12.46
C CYS A 69 -5.07 -4.45 13.53
N LYS A 70 -5.00 -5.74 13.85
CA LYS A 70 -4.04 -6.26 14.83
C LYS A 70 -2.59 -6.13 14.38
N MET A 71 -2.33 -6.37 13.09
CA MET A 71 -1.00 -6.26 12.52
C MET A 71 -0.50 -4.83 12.49
N GLU A 72 -1.36 -3.85 12.19
CA GLU A 72 -1.02 -2.41 12.19
C GLU A 72 -1.07 -1.77 13.59
N GLY A 73 -1.78 -2.38 14.54
CA GLY A 73 -2.10 -1.77 15.83
C GLY A 73 -3.24 -0.75 15.75
N ALA A 74 -4.16 -0.93 14.80
CA ALA A 74 -5.30 -0.06 14.55
C ALA A 74 -6.51 -0.42 15.42
N GLU A 75 -7.36 0.57 15.68
CA GLU A 75 -8.59 0.40 16.46
C GLU A 75 -9.74 -0.20 15.64
N SER A 76 -9.83 0.16 14.36
CA SER A 76 -10.91 -0.25 13.46
C SER A 76 -10.45 -0.21 12.00
N GLY A 77 -11.25 -0.77 11.09
CA GLY A 77 -10.95 -0.79 9.67
C GLY A 77 -12.16 -1.13 8.80
N TYR A 78 -11.99 -0.96 7.47
CA TYR A 78 -12.95 -1.39 6.47
C TYR A 78 -12.25 -1.86 5.20
N ALA A 79 -12.78 -2.95 4.59
CA ALA A 79 -12.21 -3.57 3.40
C ALA A 79 -12.95 -3.13 2.11
N PHE A 80 -12.18 -2.81 1.09
CA PHE A 80 -12.63 -2.25 -0.18
C PHE A 80 -12.31 -3.16 -1.36
N ALA A 81 -13.06 -3.03 -2.45
CA ALA A 81 -12.85 -3.79 -3.68
C ALA A 81 -11.44 -3.60 -4.28
N THR A 82 -10.80 -2.46 -4.07
CA THR A 82 -9.45 -2.12 -4.57
C THR A 82 -8.75 -1.13 -3.65
N GLY A 83 -7.40 -1.03 -3.76
CA GLY A 83 -6.64 0.03 -3.07
C GLY A 83 -7.13 1.44 -3.41
N MET A 84 -7.44 1.73 -4.69
CA MET A 84 -7.97 3.03 -5.08
C MET A 84 -9.38 3.31 -4.55
N ALA A 85 -10.20 2.28 -4.33
CA ALA A 85 -11.49 2.44 -3.65
C ALA A 85 -11.29 2.81 -2.16
N ALA A 86 -10.26 2.24 -1.51
CA ALA A 86 -9.87 2.62 -0.15
C ALA A 86 -9.40 4.09 -0.10
N VAL A 87 -8.47 4.48 -0.99
CA VAL A 87 -7.97 5.86 -1.12
C VAL A 87 -9.14 6.83 -1.33
N PHE A 88 -9.95 6.62 -2.37
CA PHE A 88 -11.05 7.51 -2.70
C PHE A 88 -12.06 7.65 -1.56
N SER A 89 -12.48 6.51 -0.96
CA SER A 89 -13.47 6.52 0.12
C SER A 89 -12.96 7.22 1.37
N THR A 90 -11.67 7.11 1.67
CA THR A 90 -11.05 7.81 2.81
C THR A 90 -11.16 9.33 2.64
N PHE A 91 -10.79 9.87 1.48
CA PHE A 91 -10.87 11.31 1.24
C PHE A 91 -12.31 11.81 1.10
N ALA A 92 -13.14 11.08 0.35
CA ALA A 92 -14.53 11.49 0.13
C ALA A 92 -15.40 11.40 1.39
N ALA A 93 -15.06 10.57 2.36
CA ALA A 93 -15.76 10.48 3.64
C ALA A 93 -15.36 11.59 4.62
N LEU A 94 -14.11 12.04 4.58
CA LEU A 94 -13.53 12.90 5.61
C LEU A 94 -13.40 14.38 5.19
N LEU A 95 -13.55 14.68 3.90
CA LEU A 95 -13.38 16.02 3.37
C LEU A 95 -14.71 16.63 2.88
N ASN A 96 -14.86 17.92 3.09
CA ASN A 96 -15.95 18.74 2.59
C ASN A 96 -15.45 19.69 1.50
N SER A 97 -16.39 20.29 0.76
CA SER A 97 -16.07 21.37 -0.18
C SER A 97 -15.35 22.52 0.55
N GLY A 98 -14.26 23.00 -0.02
CA GLY A 98 -13.37 24.02 0.55
C GLY A 98 -12.24 23.47 1.41
N ASP A 99 -12.22 22.18 1.72
CA ASP A 99 -11.10 21.56 2.46
C ASP A 99 -9.85 21.38 1.58
N HIS A 100 -8.70 21.28 2.25
CA HIS A 100 -7.39 21.20 1.62
C HIS A 100 -6.58 20.01 2.12
N ILE A 101 -5.78 19.44 1.20
CA ILE A 101 -4.84 18.35 1.46
C ILE A 101 -3.41 18.88 1.29
N VAL A 102 -2.52 18.52 2.20
CA VAL A 102 -1.08 18.58 1.95
C VAL A 102 -0.57 17.16 1.70
N SER A 103 0.11 16.95 0.59
CA SER A 103 0.58 15.62 0.18
C SER A 103 2.05 15.64 -0.24
N ALA A 104 2.77 14.53 -0.03
CA ALA A 104 4.02 14.33 -0.74
C ALA A 104 3.75 14.30 -2.25
N ARG A 105 4.70 14.85 -3.05
CA ARG A 105 4.58 14.85 -4.52
C ARG A 105 4.71 13.45 -5.11
N SER A 106 5.55 12.62 -4.51
CA SER A 106 5.81 11.24 -4.90
C SER A 106 4.75 10.29 -4.33
N VAL A 107 3.57 10.27 -4.95
CA VAL A 107 2.47 9.35 -4.63
C VAL A 107 2.07 8.57 -5.89
N PHE A 108 1.39 7.44 -5.71
CA PHE A 108 0.90 6.62 -6.81
C PHE A 108 0.13 7.45 -7.85
N GLY A 109 0.41 7.24 -9.14
CA GLY A 109 -0.12 8.06 -10.23
C GLY A 109 -1.64 8.20 -10.27
N SER A 110 -2.40 7.17 -9.88
CA SER A 110 -3.87 7.27 -9.78
C SER A 110 -4.30 8.14 -8.60
N THR A 111 -3.57 8.12 -7.48
CA THR A 111 -3.81 9.01 -6.33
C THR A 111 -3.53 10.46 -6.72
N HIS A 112 -2.43 10.71 -7.43
CA HIS A 112 -2.12 12.02 -7.99
C HIS A 112 -3.25 12.50 -8.94
N THR A 113 -3.72 11.63 -9.82
CA THR A 113 -4.83 11.95 -10.73
C THR A 113 -6.13 12.24 -9.96
N LEU A 114 -6.41 11.50 -8.88
CA LEU A 114 -7.54 11.78 -8.00
C LEU A 114 -7.44 13.19 -7.43
N PHE A 115 -6.29 13.56 -6.89
CA PHE A 115 -6.04 14.85 -6.25
C PHE A 115 -6.06 16.04 -7.22
N THR A 116 -5.60 15.85 -8.47
CA THR A 116 -5.47 16.95 -9.44
C THR A 116 -6.65 17.08 -10.40
N LYS A 117 -7.43 16.00 -10.65
CA LYS A 117 -8.50 16.04 -11.66
C LYS A 117 -9.89 15.78 -11.10
N PHE A 118 -10.02 15.04 -10.00
CA PHE A 118 -11.33 14.65 -9.49
C PHE A 118 -11.74 15.47 -8.26
N LEU A 119 -10.91 15.52 -7.22
CA LEU A 119 -11.22 16.27 -6.00
C LEU A 119 -11.43 17.78 -6.24
N PRO A 120 -10.70 18.46 -7.16
CA PRO A 120 -10.97 19.85 -7.45
C PRO A 120 -12.38 20.13 -8.02
N LYS A 121 -13.06 19.12 -8.60
CA LYS A 121 -14.46 19.26 -9.04
C LYS A 121 -15.43 19.46 -7.86
N TRP A 122 -15.02 19.09 -6.67
CA TRP A 122 -15.75 19.25 -5.41
C TRP A 122 -15.13 20.32 -4.51
N ASP A 123 -14.30 21.21 -5.11
CA ASP A 123 -13.61 22.29 -4.40
C ASP A 123 -12.68 21.77 -3.28
N ILE A 124 -12.07 20.60 -3.47
CA ILE A 124 -11.05 20.04 -2.58
C ILE A 124 -9.70 20.15 -3.29
N ASN A 125 -8.79 20.95 -2.74
CA ASN A 125 -7.52 21.27 -3.36
C ASN A 125 -6.36 20.60 -2.64
N THR A 126 -5.23 20.40 -3.36
CA THR A 126 -4.04 19.74 -2.83
C THR A 126 -2.80 20.56 -3.12
N SER A 127 -1.98 20.79 -2.09
CA SER A 127 -0.62 21.30 -2.21
C SER A 127 0.39 20.17 -1.99
N TYR A 128 1.53 20.24 -2.70
CA TYR A 128 2.53 19.19 -2.70
C TYR A 128 3.86 19.70 -2.16
N PHE A 129 4.53 18.86 -1.34
CA PHE A 129 5.94 19.02 -0.96
C PHE A 129 6.78 17.89 -1.58
N LYS A 130 8.05 18.15 -1.84
CA LYS A 130 8.98 17.13 -2.32
C LYS A 130 9.59 16.35 -1.17
N VAL A 131 10.01 15.11 -1.43
CA VAL A 131 10.60 14.21 -0.42
C VAL A 131 11.89 14.78 0.18
N ASP A 132 12.66 15.51 -0.61
CA ASP A 132 13.91 16.17 -0.25
C ASP A 132 13.72 17.61 0.29
N GLU A 133 12.50 18.12 0.33
CA GLU A 133 12.13 19.47 0.78
C GLU A 133 11.04 19.42 1.88
N VAL A 134 11.12 18.43 2.80
CA VAL A 134 10.08 18.23 3.84
C VAL A 134 9.93 19.46 4.74
N GLU A 135 10.96 20.27 4.91
CA GLU A 135 10.94 21.54 5.65
C GLU A 135 9.97 22.57 5.05
N THR A 136 9.62 22.45 3.76
CA THR A 136 8.65 23.35 3.13
C THR A 136 7.20 23.00 3.46
N LEU A 137 6.93 21.79 3.99
CA LEU A 137 5.59 21.27 4.24
C LEU A 137 4.76 22.22 5.11
N GLU A 138 5.32 22.73 6.21
CA GLU A 138 4.56 23.58 7.12
C GLU A 138 4.09 24.88 6.45
N SER A 139 4.82 25.39 5.43
CA SER A 139 4.43 26.60 4.69
C SER A 139 3.23 26.39 3.76
N LEU A 140 2.91 25.13 3.45
CA LEU A 140 1.77 24.74 2.61
C LEU A 140 0.48 24.56 3.42
N ILE A 141 0.57 24.53 4.75
CA ILE A 141 -0.58 24.34 5.63
C ILE A 141 -1.36 25.64 5.72
N THR A 142 -2.66 25.55 5.46
CA THR A 142 -3.62 26.65 5.55
C THR A 142 -4.71 26.31 6.57
N PRO A 143 -5.56 27.27 6.97
CA PRO A 143 -6.72 27.00 7.85
C PRO A 143 -7.70 25.95 7.27
N ALA A 144 -7.72 25.78 5.95
CA ALA A 144 -8.54 24.79 5.25
C ALA A 144 -7.91 23.39 5.22
N THR A 145 -6.62 23.25 5.57
CA THR A 145 -5.93 21.97 5.54
C THR A 145 -6.49 21.01 6.59
N LYS A 146 -6.90 19.82 6.15
CA LYS A 146 -7.48 18.76 6.99
C LYS A 146 -6.61 17.51 7.04
N ILE A 147 -5.97 17.17 5.92
CA ILE A 147 -5.24 15.90 5.77
C ILE A 147 -3.80 16.18 5.36
N LEU A 148 -2.86 15.48 6.02
CA LEU A 148 -1.51 15.23 5.56
C LEU A 148 -1.46 13.82 5.01
N TYR A 149 -1.16 13.65 3.71
CA TYR A 149 -1.10 12.35 3.05
C TYR A 149 0.28 12.05 2.49
N VAL A 150 0.78 10.84 2.75
CA VAL A 150 2.06 10.37 2.22
C VAL A 150 2.02 8.89 1.85
N GLU A 151 2.89 8.50 0.93
CA GLU A 151 3.23 7.12 0.59
C GLU A 151 4.69 6.88 0.97
N SER A 152 4.98 5.86 1.77
CA SER A 152 6.36 5.53 2.18
C SER A 152 6.52 4.02 2.41
N PRO A 153 7.49 3.38 1.69
CA PRO A 153 8.33 3.89 0.61
C PRO A 153 7.52 4.32 -0.62
N THR A 154 8.05 5.27 -1.43
CA THR A 154 7.36 5.84 -2.60
C THR A 154 7.44 4.93 -3.83
N ASN A 155 6.47 5.05 -4.73
CA ASN A 155 6.43 4.35 -6.01
C ASN A 155 6.66 5.34 -7.17
N PRO A 156 7.63 5.14 -8.09
CA PRO A 156 8.53 3.98 -8.20
C PRO A 156 9.92 4.16 -7.59
N ALA A 157 10.25 5.35 -7.08
CA ALA A 157 11.62 5.74 -6.75
C ALA A 157 12.14 5.14 -5.41
N VAL A 158 11.26 4.55 -4.60
CA VAL A 158 11.59 3.90 -3.31
C VAL A 158 12.18 4.87 -2.27
N ASP A 159 11.88 6.16 -2.37
CA ASP A 159 12.24 7.13 -1.34
C ASP A 159 11.48 6.85 -0.05
N VAL A 160 12.12 7.11 1.10
CA VAL A 160 11.55 6.85 2.42
C VAL A 160 11.35 8.16 3.18
N LEU A 161 10.10 8.47 3.53
CA LEU A 161 9.74 9.64 4.34
C LEU A 161 9.83 9.30 5.83
N ASP A 162 10.35 10.23 6.66
CA ASP A 162 10.37 10.08 8.12
C ASP A 162 8.96 10.21 8.70
N LEU A 163 8.33 9.06 8.98
CA LEU A 163 6.96 8.99 9.46
C LEU A 163 6.77 9.65 10.83
N GLU A 164 7.79 9.59 11.71
CA GLU A 164 7.72 10.21 13.03
C GLU A 164 7.76 11.74 12.94
N LEU A 165 8.63 12.29 12.10
CA LEU A 165 8.67 13.73 11.83
C LEU A 165 7.32 14.22 11.28
N LEU A 166 6.78 13.52 10.29
CA LEU A 166 5.49 13.88 9.67
C LEU A 166 4.32 13.75 10.65
N GLY A 167 4.32 12.71 11.49
CA GLY A 167 3.34 12.54 12.56
C GLY A 167 3.39 13.68 13.59
N ALA A 168 4.59 14.13 13.94
CA ALA A 168 4.76 15.28 14.84
C ALA A 168 4.20 16.59 14.21
N ILE A 169 4.46 16.82 12.93
CA ILE A 169 3.93 17.97 12.19
C ILE A 169 2.40 17.90 12.12
N ALA A 170 1.85 16.75 11.73
CA ALA A 170 0.39 16.54 11.65
C ALA A 170 -0.29 16.83 12.99
N LYS A 171 0.28 16.31 14.08
CA LYS A 171 -0.21 16.56 15.44
C LYS A 171 -0.15 18.04 15.83
N LYS A 172 0.97 18.72 15.53
CA LYS A 172 1.16 20.16 15.79
C LYS A 172 0.08 21.00 15.14
N HIS A 173 -0.34 20.66 13.92
CA HIS A 173 -1.31 21.40 13.13
C HIS A 173 -2.72 20.81 13.18
N ASN A 174 -2.96 19.79 14.03
CA ASN A 174 -4.24 19.10 14.17
C ASN A 174 -4.79 18.57 12.83
N LEU A 175 -3.91 17.98 12.01
CA LEU A 175 -4.24 17.35 10.74
C LEU A 175 -4.50 15.86 10.94
N ILE A 176 -5.38 15.29 10.13
CA ILE A 176 -5.51 13.83 10.00
C ILE A 176 -4.31 13.33 9.19
N TYR A 177 -3.49 12.47 9.81
CA TYR A 177 -2.30 11.90 9.17
C TYR A 177 -2.63 10.55 8.53
N VAL A 178 -2.54 10.48 7.20
CA VAL A 178 -2.87 9.31 6.40
C VAL A 178 -1.63 8.80 5.69
N VAL A 179 -1.30 7.53 5.89
CA VAL A 179 -0.13 6.89 5.26
C VAL A 179 -0.58 5.74 4.35
N ASP A 180 -0.20 5.78 3.08
CA ASP A 180 -0.26 4.60 2.20
C ASP A 180 0.96 3.72 2.46
N ASN A 181 0.72 2.55 3.06
CA ASN A 181 1.74 1.58 3.49
C ASN A 181 1.79 0.35 2.56
N CYS A 182 1.39 0.53 1.30
CA CYS A 182 1.21 -0.55 0.34
C CYS A 182 2.51 -1.34 0.08
N PHE A 183 3.67 -0.66 -0.01
CA PHE A 183 4.96 -1.30 -0.30
C PHE A 183 5.52 -2.07 0.88
N ALA A 184 5.45 -1.49 2.07
CA ALA A 184 6.03 -2.08 3.25
C ALA A 184 5.15 -3.18 3.89
N THR A 185 3.82 -3.07 3.80
CA THR A 185 2.87 -3.91 4.55
C THR A 185 3.00 -3.74 6.08
N PRO A 186 2.03 -4.20 6.87
CA PRO A 186 2.14 -4.10 8.33
C PRO A 186 3.27 -4.95 8.94
N TYR A 187 3.86 -5.87 8.17
CA TYR A 187 5.02 -6.64 8.63
C TYR A 187 6.31 -5.83 8.66
N LEU A 188 6.55 -5.05 7.60
CA LEU A 188 7.80 -4.32 7.47
C LEU A 188 7.76 -2.92 8.10
N GLN A 189 6.58 -2.30 8.18
CA GLN A 189 6.39 -0.95 8.70
C GLN A 189 5.00 -0.80 9.29
N GLN A 190 4.88 -0.13 10.43
CA GLN A 190 3.61 0.12 11.13
C GLN A 190 3.43 1.62 11.37
N PRO A 191 2.87 2.38 10.42
CA PRO A 191 2.77 3.85 10.50
C PRO A 191 2.01 4.36 11.73
N ILE A 192 1.08 3.59 12.29
CA ILE A 192 0.35 3.97 13.52
C ILE A 192 1.32 4.21 14.68
N LYS A 193 2.41 3.45 14.78
CA LYS A 193 3.45 3.65 15.81
C LYS A 193 4.17 4.97 15.68
N PHE A 194 4.10 5.61 14.52
CA PHE A 194 4.71 6.90 14.19
C PHE A 194 3.67 8.03 14.08
N GLY A 195 2.47 7.81 14.60
CA GLY A 195 1.45 8.85 14.72
C GLY A 195 0.46 8.93 13.56
N ALA A 196 0.46 7.96 12.63
CA ALA A 196 -0.58 7.91 11.61
C ALA A 196 -1.96 7.65 12.23
N ASP A 197 -2.94 8.46 11.85
CA ASP A 197 -4.34 8.27 12.23
C ASP A 197 -5.01 7.17 11.40
N LEU A 198 -4.63 7.11 10.12
CA LEU A 198 -5.14 6.14 9.15
C LEU A 198 -4.01 5.55 8.31
N VAL A 199 -4.10 4.26 8.04
CA VAL A 199 -3.19 3.53 7.16
C VAL A 199 -4.00 2.88 6.04
N ILE A 200 -3.54 3.05 4.80
CA ILE A 200 -4.18 2.48 3.61
C ILE A 200 -3.26 1.39 3.04
N HIS A 201 -3.87 0.29 2.58
CA HIS A 201 -3.19 -0.75 1.81
C HIS A 201 -3.93 -1.10 0.53
N SER A 202 -3.20 -1.22 -0.55
CA SER A 202 -3.65 -2.04 -1.68
C SER A 202 -3.34 -3.50 -1.38
N ALA A 203 -4.34 -4.24 -0.90
CA ALA A 203 -4.19 -5.65 -0.58
C ALA A 203 -3.90 -6.52 -1.83
N THR A 204 -4.09 -5.98 -3.02
CA THR A 204 -3.72 -6.55 -4.33
C THR A 204 -2.22 -6.88 -4.44
N LYS A 205 -1.35 -6.19 -3.66
CA LYS A 205 0.11 -6.26 -3.73
C LYS A 205 0.65 -7.39 -2.84
N MET A 206 1.64 -7.15 -2.03
CA MET A 206 2.28 -8.16 -1.19
C MET A 206 1.32 -8.83 -0.19
N ILE A 207 0.20 -8.21 0.18
CA ILE A 207 -0.80 -8.85 1.05
C ILE A 207 -1.38 -10.08 0.34
N ASP A 208 -1.88 -9.96 -0.89
CA ASP A 208 -2.23 -11.13 -1.71
C ASP A 208 -0.98 -11.96 -2.04
N GLY A 209 0.03 -11.32 -2.58
CA GLY A 209 1.37 -11.85 -2.84
C GLY A 209 1.46 -12.88 -3.97
N GLN A 210 0.38 -13.16 -4.70
CA GLN A 210 0.35 -14.19 -5.74
C GLN A 210 -0.42 -13.77 -7.01
N GLY A 211 -0.84 -12.50 -7.10
CA GLY A 211 -1.52 -11.95 -8.27
C GLY A 211 -2.92 -12.55 -8.52
N ARG A 212 -3.63 -12.97 -7.47
CA ARG A 212 -4.91 -13.69 -7.56
C ARG A 212 -6.12 -12.79 -7.52
N VAL A 213 -6.11 -11.78 -6.64
CA VAL A 213 -7.29 -10.95 -6.35
C VAL A 213 -6.93 -9.48 -6.15
N LEU A 214 -7.90 -8.62 -6.41
CA LEU A 214 -7.87 -7.22 -6.03
C LEU A 214 -8.43 -7.06 -4.63
N GLY A 215 -7.92 -6.06 -3.90
CA GLY A 215 -8.46 -5.64 -2.62
C GLY A 215 -7.82 -4.35 -2.13
N GLY A 216 -8.50 -3.69 -1.22
CA GLY A 216 -7.99 -2.54 -0.48
C GLY A 216 -8.48 -2.59 0.96
N VAL A 217 -7.80 -1.89 1.86
CA VAL A 217 -8.22 -1.75 3.24
C VAL A 217 -7.71 -0.43 3.79
N THR A 218 -8.55 0.25 4.57
CA THR A 218 -8.16 1.38 5.42
C THR A 218 -8.37 0.96 6.86
N VAL A 219 -7.38 1.21 7.70
CA VAL A 219 -7.42 0.93 9.15
C VAL A 219 -6.88 2.12 9.93
N GLY A 220 -7.30 2.30 11.16
CA GLY A 220 -6.82 3.37 12.03
C GLY A 220 -7.78 3.69 13.17
N ARG A 221 -7.90 4.96 13.52
CA ARG A 221 -8.75 5.47 14.58
C ARG A 221 -10.23 5.15 14.34
N ALA A 222 -10.90 4.70 15.39
CA ALA A 222 -12.28 4.23 15.30
C ALA A 222 -13.28 5.33 14.89
N ASP A 223 -13.08 6.56 15.35
CA ASP A 223 -13.93 7.72 15.00
C ASP A 223 -13.89 8.03 13.51
N LEU A 224 -12.70 8.10 12.91
CA LEU A 224 -12.51 8.34 11.47
C LEU A 224 -13.01 7.14 10.64
N MET A 225 -12.73 5.92 11.10
CA MET A 225 -13.19 4.73 10.42
C MET A 225 -14.72 4.58 10.44
N ARG A 226 -15.41 5.15 11.41
CA ARG A 226 -16.87 5.20 11.44
C ARG A 226 -17.43 6.00 10.24
N GLU A 227 -16.87 7.17 9.97
CA GLU A 227 -17.28 8.02 8.82
C GLU A 227 -16.99 7.31 7.49
N ILE A 228 -15.79 6.71 7.37
CA ILE A 228 -15.39 5.94 6.19
C ILE A 228 -16.32 4.74 5.96
N TYR A 229 -16.68 4.02 7.02
CA TYR A 229 -17.62 2.90 6.95
C TYR A 229 -19.00 3.35 6.48
N LEU A 230 -19.54 4.45 7.04
CA LEU A 230 -20.83 4.99 6.64
C LEU A 230 -20.83 5.41 5.17
N PHE A 231 -19.78 6.06 4.71
CA PHE A 231 -19.62 6.40 3.30
C PHE A 231 -19.56 5.15 2.41
N ALA A 232 -18.70 4.19 2.72
CA ALA A 232 -18.50 2.99 1.93
C ALA A 232 -19.75 2.09 1.89
N ARG A 233 -20.43 1.91 3.01
CA ARG A 233 -21.69 1.18 3.14
C ARG A 233 -22.77 1.71 2.19
N ASN A 234 -22.81 3.03 1.98
CA ASN A 234 -23.84 3.69 1.15
C ASN A 234 -23.43 3.85 -0.32
N THR A 235 -22.12 3.92 -0.61
CA THR A 235 -21.58 4.09 -1.98
C THR A 235 -21.18 2.80 -2.67
N GLY A 236 -20.94 1.72 -1.92
CA GLY A 236 -20.85 0.36 -2.45
C GLY A 236 -19.47 -0.18 -2.86
N PRO A 237 -18.31 0.40 -2.50
CA PRO A 237 -16.99 -0.10 -2.90
C PRO A 237 -16.50 -1.32 -2.09
N ALA A 238 -17.41 -2.15 -1.62
CA ALA A 238 -17.16 -3.25 -0.69
C ALA A 238 -16.32 -4.38 -1.32
N LEU A 239 -15.43 -4.98 -0.52
CA LEU A 239 -14.68 -6.17 -0.90
C LEU A 239 -15.60 -7.40 -0.99
N SER A 240 -15.42 -8.26 -1.99
CA SER A 240 -16.17 -9.51 -2.07
C SER A 240 -15.71 -10.49 -0.97
N PRO A 241 -16.63 -11.30 -0.39
CA PRO A 241 -16.27 -12.33 0.59
C PRO A 241 -15.24 -13.34 0.08
N PHE A 242 -15.28 -13.69 -1.21
CA PHE A 242 -14.30 -14.56 -1.83
C PHE A 242 -12.88 -13.95 -1.80
N ASN A 243 -12.74 -12.71 -2.23
CA ASN A 243 -11.44 -12.03 -2.20
C ASN A 243 -10.95 -11.85 -0.75
N ALA A 244 -11.85 -11.50 0.17
CA ALA A 244 -11.54 -11.35 1.58
C ALA A 244 -11.00 -12.65 2.20
N TRP A 245 -11.60 -13.79 1.86
CA TRP A 245 -11.12 -15.10 2.30
C TRP A 245 -9.71 -15.39 1.79
N ILE A 246 -9.45 -15.16 0.49
CA ILE A 246 -8.10 -15.32 -0.10
C ILE A 246 -7.09 -14.42 0.60
N LEU A 247 -7.41 -13.14 0.80
CA LEU A 247 -6.53 -12.16 1.43
C LEU A 247 -6.26 -12.52 2.90
N SER A 248 -7.29 -12.94 3.65
CA SER A 248 -7.15 -13.40 5.03
C SER A 248 -6.21 -14.61 5.14
N LYS A 249 -6.34 -15.57 4.22
CA LYS A 249 -5.42 -16.74 4.16
C LYS A 249 -4.01 -16.36 3.75
N SER A 250 -3.85 -15.38 2.87
CA SER A 250 -2.54 -14.88 2.45
C SER A 250 -1.77 -14.19 3.57
N LEU A 251 -2.47 -13.50 4.47
CA LEU A 251 -1.86 -12.86 5.64
C LEU A 251 -1.17 -13.88 6.56
N GLU A 252 -1.67 -15.10 6.65
CA GLU A 252 -1.08 -16.17 7.49
C GLU A 252 0.36 -16.50 7.11
N THR A 253 0.78 -16.20 5.88
CA THR A 253 2.14 -16.43 5.36
C THR A 253 2.87 -15.15 5.00
N LEU A 254 2.32 -13.98 5.35
CA LEU A 254 2.92 -12.69 4.96
C LEU A 254 4.35 -12.54 5.49
N ALA A 255 4.61 -12.86 6.75
CA ALA A 255 5.92 -12.74 7.37
C ALA A 255 6.99 -13.52 6.61
N VAL A 256 6.79 -14.82 6.41
CA VAL A 256 7.79 -15.69 5.72
C VAL A 256 7.99 -15.29 4.26
N ARG A 257 6.95 -14.80 3.58
CA ARG A 257 7.08 -14.27 2.22
C ARG A 257 7.87 -12.97 2.21
N ALA A 258 7.53 -12.03 3.09
CA ALA A 258 8.19 -10.73 3.17
C ALA A 258 9.68 -10.88 3.50
N GLU A 259 10.05 -11.77 4.44
CA GLU A 259 11.45 -12.06 4.76
C GLU A 259 12.20 -12.56 3.54
N LYS A 260 11.65 -13.56 2.81
CA LYS A 260 12.30 -14.11 1.63
C LYS A 260 12.38 -13.10 0.48
N HIS A 261 11.35 -12.30 0.26
CA HIS A 261 11.39 -11.19 -0.70
C HIS A 261 12.53 -10.21 -0.37
N CYS A 262 12.65 -9.79 0.89
CA CYS A 262 13.68 -8.85 1.32
C CYS A 262 15.08 -9.44 1.23
N GLU A 263 15.26 -10.74 1.59
CA GLU A 263 16.54 -11.46 1.42
C GLU A 263 16.98 -11.47 -0.05
N ASN A 264 16.07 -11.76 -0.96
CA ASN A 264 16.36 -11.74 -2.39
C ASN A 264 16.64 -10.31 -2.89
N ALA A 265 15.81 -9.34 -2.46
CA ALA A 265 15.91 -7.95 -2.92
C ALA A 265 17.23 -7.27 -2.54
N VAL A 266 17.75 -7.52 -1.33
CA VAL A 266 19.05 -6.95 -0.94
C VAL A 266 20.18 -7.49 -1.82
N LYS A 267 20.19 -8.80 -2.13
CA LYS A 267 21.21 -9.41 -3.01
C LYS A 267 21.14 -8.86 -4.44
N VAL A 268 19.92 -8.69 -4.97
CA VAL A 268 19.70 -8.05 -6.29
C VAL A 268 20.17 -6.59 -6.27
N ALA A 269 19.87 -5.84 -5.21
CA ALA A 269 20.28 -4.44 -5.09
C ALA A 269 21.81 -4.31 -5.00
N GLU A 270 22.49 -5.16 -4.21
CA GLU A 270 23.96 -5.22 -4.11
C GLU A 270 24.62 -5.60 -5.43
N PHE A 271 24.05 -6.56 -6.17
CA PHE A 271 24.52 -6.91 -7.51
C PHE A 271 24.42 -5.72 -8.47
N LEU A 272 23.26 -5.05 -8.52
CA LEU A 272 23.04 -3.90 -9.40
C LEU A 272 23.92 -2.70 -9.03
N GLU A 273 24.13 -2.44 -7.73
CA GLU A 273 24.96 -1.33 -7.25
C GLU A 273 26.43 -1.43 -7.73
N ASN A 274 26.93 -2.67 -7.89
CA ASN A 274 28.29 -2.94 -8.33
C ASN A 274 28.42 -3.15 -9.86
N HIS A 275 27.32 -3.03 -10.62
CA HIS A 275 27.34 -3.33 -12.05
C HIS A 275 27.70 -2.09 -12.90
N GLU A 276 28.66 -2.21 -13.84
CA GLU A 276 29.21 -1.10 -14.64
C GLU A 276 28.19 -0.36 -15.51
N LYS A 277 27.08 -1.00 -15.92
CA LYS A 277 26.01 -0.42 -16.74
C LYS A 277 24.92 0.26 -15.92
N ILE A 278 25.02 0.24 -14.62
CA ILE A 278 24.07 0.89 -13.70
C ILE A 278 24.65 2.22 -13.23
N ASN A 279 23.81 3.24 -13.21
CA ASN A 279 24.18 4.60 -12.80
C ASN A 279 23.84 4.84 -11.31
N MET A 280 22.70 4.28 -10.85
CA MET A 280 22.20 4.48 -9.50
C MET A 280 21.31 3.31 -9.09
N VAL A 281 21.34 2.95 -7.80
CA VAL A 281 20.41 2.00 -7.18
C VAL A 281 19.80 2.63 -5.95
N LYS A 282 18.48 2.53 -5.81
CA LYS A 282 17.75 2.89 -4.59
C LYS A 282 17.10 1.63 -3.99
N TYR A 283 17.52 1.27 -2.82
CA TYR A 283 16.92 0.25 -1.98
C TYR A 283 17.07 0.67 -0.52
N PRO A 284 15.99 0.69 0.28
CA PRO A 284 16.00 1.33 1.61
C PRO A 284 17.10 0.86 2.57
N PHE A 285 17.56 -0.39 2.41
CA PHE A 285 18.59 -1.00 3.27
C PHE A 285 19.99 -1.09 2.62
N LEU A 286 20.23 -0.42 1.49
CA LEU A 286 21.59 -0.12 1.01
C LEU A 286 22.13 1.12 1.75
N LYS A 287 23.41 1.09 2.15
CA LYS A 287 24.06 2.24 2.81
C LYS A 287 24.14 3.48 1.94
N SER A 288 24.11 3.31 0.62
CA SER A 288 24.08 4.39 -0.37
C SER A 288 22.72 5.06 -0.51
N HIS A 289 21.65 4.48 0.08
CA HIS A 289 20.32 5.07 0.01
C HIS A 289 20.26 6.38 0.80
N PRO A 290 19.75 7.50 0.21
CA PRO A 290 19.73 8.81 0.89
C PRO A 290 19.04 8.80 2.26
N GLN A 291 17.99 8.01 2.42
CA GLN A 291 17.21 7.90 3.65
C GLN A 291 17.49 6.57 4.40
N TYR A 292 18.71 6.01 4.30
CA TYR A 292 19.06 4.74 4.95
C TYR A 292 18.76 4.74 6.45
N GLU A 293 19.17 5.79 7.18
CA GLU A 293 18.96 5.89 8.63
C GLU A 293 17.48 5.99 9.00
N VAL A 294 16.68 6.71 8.19
CA VAL A 294 15.23 6.78 8.35
C VAL A 294 14.60 5.40 8.13
N ALA A 295 14.99 4.70 7.06
CA ALA A 295 14.50 3.36 6.77
C ALA A 295 14.85 2.39 7.92
N LYS A 296 16.07 2.41 8.43
CA LYS A 296 16.51 1.57 9.57
C LYS A 296 15.76 1.86 10.86
N LYS A 297 15.31 3.10 11.07
CA LYS A 297 14.53 3.51 12.24
C LYS A 297 13.11 2.99 12.22
N GLN A 298 12.45 2.98 11.06
CA GLN A 298 11.00 2.74 10.95
C GLN A 298 10.59 1.44 10.26
N MET A 299 11.50 0.81 9.50
CA MET A 299 11.25 -0.43 8.77
C MET A 299 11.99 -1.62 9.40
N LEU A 300 11.35 -2.79 9.42
CA LEU A 300 11.98 -4.03 9.88
C LEU A 300 13.04 -4.53 8.87
N LEU A 301 12.70 -4.50 7.57
CA LEU A 301 13.55 -4.87 6.44
C LEU A 301 13.28 -3.92 5.25
N GLY A 302 14.14 -3.93 4.22
CA GLY A 302 14.13 -2.96 3.13
C GLY A 302 12.99 -3.09 2.10
N GLY A 303 12.16 -4.12 2.21
CA GLY A 303 11.08 -4.38 1.23
C GLY A 303 11.55 -5.21 0.03
N ASN A 304 10.64 -5.40 -0.93
CA ASN A 304 10.89 -6.23 -2.12
C ASN A 304 11.09 -5.41 -3.41
N VAL A 305 11.02 -4.09 -3.33
CA VAL A 305 11.14 -3.22 -4.50
C VAL A 305 12.52 -2.56 -4.53
N VAL A 306 13.19 -2.68 -5.67
CA VAL A 306 14.46 -1.99 -5.97
C VAL A 306 14.22 -1.08 -7.17
N ALA A 307 14.66 0.16 -7.08
CA ALA A 307 14.72 1.09 -8.21
C ALA A 307 16.17 1.26 -8.64
N PHE A 308 16.45 1.20 -9.92
CA PHE A 308 17.80 1.40 -10.43
C PHE A 308 17.78 2.11 -11.78
N GLU A 309 18.85 2.79 -12.12
CA GLU A 309 18.98 3.53 -13.38
C GLU A 309 19.99 2.87 -14.30
N VAL A 310 19.52 2.45 -15.48
CA VAL A 310 20.37 1.90 -16.54
C VAL A 310 21.02 3.07 -17.32
N LYS A 311 22.34 3.00 -17.56
CA LYS A 311 23.05 3.98 -18.38
C LYS A 311 22.54 3.96 -19.81
N GLY A 312 22.27 5.14 -20.39
CA GLY A 312 21.81 5.29 -21.78
C GLY A 312 20.33 5.63 -21.94
N GLY A 313 19.64 6.00 -20.85
CA GLY A 313 18.30 6.59 -20.88
C GLY A 313 17.21 5.65 -21.38
N ILE A 314 16.17 6.22 -22.02
CA ILE A 314 14.95 5.49 -22.44
C ILE A 314 15.25 4.30 -23.33
N ASP A 315 16.15 4.45 -24.31
CA ASP A 315 16.45 3.39 -25.29
C ASP A 315 17.17 2.22 -24.61
N ALA A 316 18.07 2.51 -23.67
CA ALA A 316 18.75 1.50 -22.86
C ALA A 316 17.75 0.75 -21.97
N GLY A 317 16.85 1.45 -21.27
CA GLY A 317 15.79 0.84 -20.47
C GLY A 317 14.87 -0.07 -21.29
N ARG A 318 14.49 0.34 -22.52
CA ARG A 318 13.70 -0.51 -23.43
C ARG A 318 14.44 -1.75 -23.87
N LYS A 319 15.73 -1.62 -24.27
CA LYS A 319 16.55 -2.78 -24.65
C LYS A 319 16.69 -3.76 -23.50
N PHE A 320 16.95 -3.25 -22.30
CA PHE A 320 17.02 -4.04 -21.08
C PHE A 320 15.70 -4.84 -20.86
N LEU A 321 14.54 -4.17 -20.87
CA LEU A 321 13.26 -4.85 -20.70
C LEU A 321 13.00 -5.89 -21.77
N ASN A 322 13.29 -5.59 -23.03
CA ASN A 322 13.09 -6.51 -24.15
C ASN A 322 14.01 -7.74 -24.11
N ALA A 323 15.12 -7.65 -23.40
CA ALA A 323 16.06 -8.76 -23.23
C ALA A 323 15.77 -9.68 -22.04
N ILE A 324 14.90 -9.26 -21.10
CA ILE A 324 14.43 -10.08 -19.97
C ILE A 324 13.76 -11.35 -20.50
N LYS A 325 14.08 -12.51 -19.89
CA LYS A 325 13.59 -13.82 -20.30
C LYS A 325 12.73 -14.53 -19.25
N MET A 326 13.09 -14.41 -17.98
CA MET A 326 12.42 -15.08 -16.86
C MET A 326 11.52 -14.11 -16.09
N CYS A 327 12.04 -12.93 -15.75
CA CYS A 327 11.26 -11.93 -15.00
C CYS A 327 10.08 -11.42 -15.83
N SER A 328 8.96 -11.16 -15.17
CA SER A 328 7.72 -10.74 -15.84
C SER A 328 7.69 -9.25 -16.13
N LEU A 329 7.29 -8.86 -17.33
CA LEU A 329 7.00 -7.46 -17.66
C LEU A 329 5.55 -7.16 -17.29
N SER A 330 5.33 -6.46 -16.17
CA SER A 330 3.99 -6.12 -15.69
C SER A 330 4.01 -4.84 -14.86
N ALA A 331 2.89 -4.13 -14.81
CA ALA A 331 2.71 -2.95 -13.97
C ALA A 331 2.45 -3.29 -12.48
N ASN A 332 2.32 -4.56 -12.12
CA ASN A 332 2.06 -5.01 -10.75
C ASN A 332 3.35 -5.01 -9.90
N LEU A 333 3.26 -5.40 -8.64
CA LEU A 333 4.37 -5.60 -7.69
C LEU A 333 3.93 -6.49 -6.52
N GLY A 334 4.89 -7.00 -5.74
CA GLY A 334 4.60 -7.78 -4.53
C GLY A 334 4.11 -9.21 -4.81
N ASP A 335 4.34 -9.74 -6.00
CA ASP A 335 4.01 -11.10 -6.42
C ASP A 335 5.15 -12.07 -6.08
N THR A 336 4.86 -13.36 -5.99
CA THR A 336 5.88 -14.43 -5.87
C THR A 336 6.84 -14.44 -7.07
N ARG A 337 6.40 -13.96 -8.23
CA ARG A 337 7.23 -13.79 -9.44
C ARG A 337 7.90 -12.42 -9.43
N THR A 338 9.15 -12.39 -9.88
CA THR A 338 9.88 -11.15 -10.11
C THR A 338 9.27 -10.37 -11.27
N ILE A 339 8.97 -9.10 -11.03
CA ILE A 339 8.30 -8.19 -12.00
C ILE A 339 9.20 -7.00 -12.26
N VAL A 340 9.40 -6.67 -13.54
CA VAL A 340 10.22 -5.55 -13.99
C VAL A 340 9.38 -4.55 -14.77
N THR A 341 9.62 -3.27 -14.56
CA THR A 341 8.93 -2.17 -15.25
C THR A 341 9.92 -1.03 -15.52
N HIS A 342 9.83 -0.42 -16.70
CA HIS A 342 10.53 0.81 -17.03
C HIS A 342 9.52 1.98 -17.06
N PRO A 343 9.36 2.75 -15.98
CA PRO A 343 8.27 3.72 -15.84
C PRO A 343 8.19 4.74 -16.96
N ALA A 344 9.33 5.30 -17.39
CA ALA A 344 9.36 6.35 -18.40
C ALA A 344 8.78 5.92 -19.76
N SER A 345 8.95 4.64 -20.16
CA SER A 345 8.40 4.13 -21.44
C SER A 345 7.06 3.41 -21.29
N THR A 346 6.55 3.19 -20.07
CA THR A 346 5.34 2.39 -19.83
C THR A 346 4.33 3.13 -18.95
N THR A 347 4.39 2.97 -17.64
CA THR A 347 3.37 3.47 -16.69
C THR A 347 3.28 4.99 -16.60
N HIS A 348 4.38 5.72 -16.91
CA HIS A 348 4.46 7.18 -16.87
C HIS A 348 4.80 7.80 -18.23
N SER A 349 4.63 7.05 -19.32
CA SER A 349 4.94 7.51 -20.69
C SER A 349 4.12 8.70 -21.18
N LYS A 350 3.01 9.03 -20.49
CA LYS A 350 2.16 10.19 -20.81
C LYS A 350 2.59 11.47 -20.11
N LEU A 351 3.49 11.39 -19.13
CA LEU A 351 4.05 12.56 -18.46
C LEU A 351 5.16 13.18 -19.30
N SER A 352 5.31 14.50 -19.20
CA SER A 352 6.49 15.19 -19.73
C SER A 352 7.77 14.73 -19.01
N GLU A 353 8.93 14.98 -19.57
CA GLU A 353 10.21 14.69 -18.90
C GLU A 353 10.33 15.48 -17.60
N GLU A 354 9.91 16.75 -17.59
CA GLU A 354 9.89 17.61 -16.42
C GLU A 354 9.02 17.02 -15.30
N ASP A 355 7.77 16.64 -15.61
CA ASP A 355 6.85 16.01 -14.65
C ASP A 355 7.39 14.67 -14.12
N ARG A 356 8.08 13.87 -14.97
CA ARG A 356 8.71 12.62 -14.53
C ARG A 356 9.84 12.88 -13.54
N ASN A 357 10.72 13.86 -13.86
CA ASN A 357 11.85 14.21 -13.02
C ASN A 357 11.41 14.75 -11.65
N GLU A 358 10.31 15.51 -11.58
CA GLU A 358 9.72 15.98 -10.32
C GLU A 358 9.33 14.85 -9.35
N VAL A 359 9.02 13.67 -9.87
CA VAL A 359 8.66 12.48 -9.07
C VAL A 359 9.78 11.44 -9.02
N GLY A 360 11.01 11.83 -9.41
CA GLY A 360 12.20 10.97 -9.36
C GLY A 360 12.25 9.89 -10.44
N ILE A 361 11.50 10.04 -11.54
CA ILE A 361 11.48 9.09 -12.66
C ILE A 361 12.39 9.61 -13.77
N THR A 362 13.67 9.21 -13.73
CA THR A 362 14.63 9.48 -14.80
C THR A 362 14.34 8.60 -16.03
N ASP A 363 14.92 8.98 -17.16
CA ASP A 363 14.73 8.25 -18.42
C ASP A 363 15.29 6.82 -18.42
N GLY A 364 16.26 6.53 -17.57
CA GLY A 364 16.84 5.18 -17.40
C GLY A 364 16.30 4.39 -16.21
N LEU A 365 15.32 4.96 -15.46
CA LEU A 365 14.82 4.33 -14.26
C LEU A 365 14.07 3.03 -14.57
N VAL A 366 14.49 1.95 -13.94
CA VAL A 366 13.82 0.64 -13.91
C VAL A 366 13.39 0.35 -12.48
N ARG A 367 12.19 -0.16 -12.31
CA ARG A 367 11.69 -0.69 -11.04
C ARG A 367 11.57 -2.20 -11.15
N ILE A 368 12.19 -2.92 -10.22
CA ILE A 368 12.05 -4.37 -10.06
C ILE A 368 11.35 -4.65 -8.71
N SER A 369 10.30 -5.47 -8.75
CA SER A 369 9.67 -6.09 -7.59
C SER A 369 10.18 -7.51 -7.52
N VAL A 370 11.16 -7.75 -6.65
CA VAL A 370 11.86 -9.04 -6.54
C VAL A 370 10.94 -10.08 -5.93
N GLY A 371 10.85 -11.24 -6.59
CA GLY A 371 9.99 -12.36 -6.21
C GLY A 371 10.64 -13.36 -5.26
N LEU A 372 10.08 -14.57 -5.24
CA LEU A 372 10.51 -15.68 -4.38
C LEU A 372 11.33 -16.73 -5.13
N GLU A 373 11.63 -16.51 -6.41
CA GLU A 373 12.51 -17.37 -7.20
C GLU A 373 13.89 -17.47 -6.55
N HIS A 374 14.70 -18.46 -6.96
CA HIS A 374 16.09 -18.50 -6.51
C HIS A 374 16.81 -17.23 -6.97
N VAL A 375 17.45 -16.54 -6.06
CA VAL A 375 18.02 -15.21 -6.34
C VAL A 375 19.08 -15.22 -7.43
N ASP A 376 19.87 -16.30 -7.54
CA ASP A 376 20.89 -16.42 -8.57
C ASP A 376 20.27 -16.51 -9.97
N ASP A 377 19.08 -17.13 -10.13
CA ASP A 377 18.36 -17.15 -11.40
C ASP A 377 17.83 -15.76 -11.77
N VAL A 378 17.36 -15.00 -10.78
CA VAL A 378 16.96 -13.59 -10.97
C VAL A 378 18.15 -12.75 -11.42
N ILE A 379 19.29 -12.85 -10.71
CA ILE A 379 20.52 -12.14 -11.04
C ILE A 379 21.03 -12.54 -12.43
N ALA A 380 21.01 -13.82 -12.78
CA ALA A 380 21.43 -14.29 -14.09
C ALA A 380 20.56 -13.71 -15.24
N ASP A 381 19.23 -13.58 -15.02
CA ASP A 381 18.33 -12.96 -16.01
C ASP A 381 18.59 -11.46 -16.15
N LEU A 382 18.87 -10.75 -15.05
CA LEU A 382 19.24 -9.33 -15.10
C LEU A 382 20.59 -9.12 -15.78
N GLU A 383 21.60 -9.93 -15.45
CA GLU A 383 22.96 -9.87 -16.05
C GLU A 383 22.87 -10.03 -17.57
N GLN A 384 22.20 -11.10 -18.04
CA GLN A 384 22.07 -11.33 -19.48
C GLN A 384 21.28 -10.21 -20.18
N ALA A 385 20.27 -9.62 -19.52
CA ALA A 385 19.51 -8.51 -20.07
C ALA A 385 20.36 -7.24 -20.15
N LEU A 386 21.23 -6.99 -19.17
CA LEU A 386 22.18 -5.88 -19.19
C LEU A 386 23.21 -6.00 -20.32
N THR A 387 23.52 -7.21 -20.82
CA THR A 387 24.42 -7.34 -21.98
C THR A 387 23.86 -6.73 -23.27
N ALA A 388 22.53 -6.55 -23.37
CA ALA A 388 21.84 -5.96 -24.53
C ALA A 388 21.86 -4.42 -24.57
N VAL A 389 22.34 -3.81 -23.49
CA VAL A 389 22.37 -2.35 -23.30
C VAL A 389 23.70 -1.75 -23.72
#